data_c77329e726e6789e6e13a4a4ccc16ee8
#
_entry.id   c77329e726e6789e6e13a4a4ccc16ee8
#
_cell.length_a   1.000
_cell.length_b   1.000
_cell.length_c   1.000
_cell.angle_alpha   90.00
_cell.angle_beta   90.00
_cell.angle_gamma   90.00
#
_symmetry.space_group_name_H-M   'P 1'
#
loop_
_entity.id
_entity.type
_entity.pdbx_description
1 polymer ?
#
loop_
_entity_poly.entity_id
_entity_poly.type
_entity_poly.pdbx_seq_one_letter_code
_entity_poly.pdbx_strand_id
1 'polypeptide(L)'
;MPVKVGINGFGRIGRNVVRAALHRNDIEFVAVNDLTDTKTLAHLLKYDSVLGTLPVEIHKEEDAIVVGGKRIKVFATKDPAQLDWNSVGAQIVVESTGRFTDGKEAAKHIRGSVKKVIISAPATNEDVTLVLGVNDGTYDPAKHNIISNASCTTNCLAPVVKVLHGTVGILKGSMTTIHSYTNDQNVLDFPHKDLRRARAAALNMIPTTTGAAKAIGLVMPELKGKLDGYSMRVPTPDVSVVDLVALTSRPTSAEEVNAAFKAAADGPMKGILAYTEDPVVSTDMLHNSNSSIVDGQMTKVLDGNLLKVISWYDNEWGYSCRVVDLIAFLTQKGL
;
A
#
# COMPACT_ATOMS: atom_id res chain seq x y z
N MET A 1 -7.46 0.95 -25.52
CA MET A 1 -8.48 1.67 -24.72
C MET A 1 -8.04 1.59 -23.26
N PRO A 2 -8.29 2.61 -22.44
CA PRO A 2 -7.96 2.56 -21.02
C PRO A 2 -8.75 1.45 -20.32
N VAL A 3 -8.15 0.84 -19.30
CA VAL A 3 -8.84 -0.09 -18.43
C VAL A 3 -9.83 0.67 -17.54
N LYS A 4 -11.05 0.18 -17.46
CA LYS A 4 -12.12 0.79 -16.64
C LYS A 4 -12.09 0.25 -15.22
N VAL A 5 -11.96 1.15 -14.26
CA VAL A 5 -11.75 0.82 -12.85
C VAL A 5 -12.89 1.37 -12.00
N GLY A 6 -13.45 0.51 -11.14
CA GLY A 6 -14.33 0.89 -10.04
C GLY A 6 -13.56 0.90 -8.72
N ILE A 7 -13.96 1.75 -7.78
CA ILE A 7 -13.39 1.79 -6.43
C ILE A 7 -14.50 1.59 -5.41
N ASN A 8 -14.41 0.55 -4.60
CA ASN A 8 -15.27 0.34 -3.45
C ASN A 8 -14.59 0.87 -2.17
N GLY A 9 -15.14 1.91 -1.57
CA GLY A 9 -14.54 2.67 -0.46
C GLY A 9 -13.72 3.87 -0.97
N PHE A 10 -14.29 5.06 -0.89
CA PHE A 10 -13.64 6.29 -1.32
C PHE A 10 -13.05 7.07 -0.14
N GLY A 11 -12.43 6.29 0.79
CA GLY A 11 -11.64 6.79 1.91
C GLY A 11 -10.28 7.36 1.48
N ARG A 12 -9.31 7.41 2.41
CA ARG A 12 -7.95 7.93 2.12
C ARG A 12 -7.32 7.25 0.90
N ILE A 13 -7.21 5.90 0.93
CA ILE A 13 -6.56 5.15 -0.15
C ILE A 13 -7.34 5.27 -1.47
N GLY A 14 -8.66 5.10 -1.46
CA GLY A 14 -9.47 5.22 -2.68
C GLY A 14 -9.31 6.58 -3.37
N ARG A 15 -9.28 7.68 -2.61
CA ARG A 15 -9.04 9.03 -3.14
C ARG A 15 -7.61 9.21 -3.63
N ASN A 16 -6.62 8.68 -2.91
CA ASN A 16 -5.22 8.79 -3.30
C ASN A 16 -4.90 7.97 -4.55
N VAL A 17 -5.55 6.85 -4.77
CA VAL A 17 -5.46 6.08 -6.03
C VAL A 17 -5.94 6.93 -7.21
N VAL A 18 -7.05 7.65 -7.07
CA VAL A 18 -7.52 8.58 -8.12
C VAL A 18 -6.51 9.72 -8.33
N ARG A 19 -5.99 10.32 -7.26
CA ARG A 19 -4.98 11.39 -7.33
C ARG A 19 -3.69 10.91 -8.00
N ALA A 20 -3.18 9.73 -7.64
CA ALA A 20 -1.96 9.17 -8.20
C ALA A 20 -2.06 8.83 -9.69
N ALA A 21 -3.28 8.50 -10.16
CA ALA A 21 -3.51 8.14 -11.55
C ALA A 21 -4.02 9.29 -12.43
N LEU A 22 -4.08 10.54 -11.94
CA LEU A 22 -4.65 11.67 -12.71
C LEU A 22 -4.02 11.89 -14.08
N HIS A 23 -2.72 11.66 -14.21
CA HIS A 23 -1.97 11.85 -15.45
C HIS A 23 -1.85 10.56 -16.28
N ARG A 24 -2.51 9.48 -15.85
CA ARG A 24 -2.53 8.20 -16.57
C ARG A 24 -3.62 8.22 -17.64
N ASN A 25 -3.26 7.83 -18.86
CA ASN A 25 -4.19 7.71 -19.96
C ASN A 25 -4.64 6.26 -20.22
N ASP A 26 -4.00 5.32 -19.55
CA ASP A 26 -4.27 3.88 -19.63
C ASP A 26 -5.27 3.39 -18.57
N ILE A 27 -5.68 4.26 -17.63
CA ILE A 27 -6.63 3.96 -16.56
C ILE A 27 -7.78 4.98 -16.60
N GLU A 28 -9.02 4.48 -16.51
CA GLU A 28 -10.24 5.30 -16.45
C GLU A 28 -11.04 4.89 -15.21
N PHE A 29 -11.18 5.79 -14.22
CA PHE A 29 -12.09 5.57 -13.11
C PHE A 29 -13.52 5.87 -13.56
N VAL A 30 -14.36 4.85 -13.61
CA VAL A 30 -15.74 4.95 -14.11
C VAL A 30 -16.77 5.11 -13.00
N ALA A 31 -16.49 4.57 -11.81
CA ALA A 31 -17.34 4.75 -10.64
C ALA A 31 -16.58 4.56 -9.33
N VAL A 32 -17.11 5.16 -8.28
CA VAL A 32 -16.75 4.91 -6.88
C VAL A 32 -18.00 4.53 -6.09
N ASN A 33 -17.82 3.75 -5.03
CA ASN A 33 -18.86 3.46 -4.06
C ASN A 33 -18.44 3.95 -2.68
N ASP A 34 -19.28 4.76 -2.05
CA ASP A 34 -19.12 5.17 -0.66
C ASP A 34 -20.51 5.51 -0.08
N LEU A 35 -20.65 5.47 1.25
CA LEU A 35 -21.93 5.70 1.91
C LEU A 35 -22.25 7.16 2.19
N THR A 36 -21.34 8.07 1.79
CA THR A 36 -21.52 9.50 1.94
C THR A 36 -21.95 10.16 0.61
N ASP A 37 -22.37 11.44 0.66
CA ASP A 37 -22.88 12.18 -0.49
C ASP A 37 -21.77 12.69 -1.43
N THR A 38 -22.16 12.97 -2.67
CA THR A 38 -21.25 13.43 -3.74
C THR A 38 -20.55 14.75 -3.40
N LYS A 39 -21.19 15.66 -2.65
CA LYS A 39 -20.60 16.93 -2.23
C LYS A 39 -19.42 16.69 -1.29
N THR A 40 -19.61 15.85 -0.29
CA THR A 40 -18.57 15.48 0.67
C THR A 40 -17.42 14.75 -0.03
N LEU A 41 -17.71 13.80 -0.94
CA LEU A 41 -16.68 13.09 -1.69
C LEU A 41 -15.84 14.02 -2.59
N ALA A 42 -16.50 14.92 -3.32
CA ALA A 42 -15.81 15.91 -4.16
C ALA A 42 -14.93 16.85 -3.32
N HIS A 43 -15.43 17.31 -2.17
CA HIS A 43 -14.70 18.18 -1.25
C HIS A 43 -13.44 17.48 -0.72
N LEU A 44 -13.57 16.26 -0.20
CA LEU A 44 -12.45 15.50 0.38
C LEU A 44 -11.46 14.98 -0.68
N LEU A 45 -11.87 14.85 -1.95
CA LEU A 45 -10.94 14.59 -3.03
C LEU A 45 -10.11 15.82 -3.39
N LYS A 46 -10.75 17.01 -3.34
CA LYS A 46 -10.10 18.28 -3.68
C LYS A 46 -9.13 18.74 -2.58
N TYR A 47 -9.58 18.73 -1.34
CA TYR A 47 -8.83 19.25 -0.19
C TYR A 47 -8.36 18.10 0.69
N ASP A 48 -7.08 18.02 0.92
CA ASP A 48 -6.46 17.02 1.75
C ASP A 48 -5.44 17.68 2.69
N SER A 49 -5.53 17.38 3.99
CA SER A 49 -4.69 18.01 5.00
C SER A 49 -3.21 17.60 4.90
N VAL A 50 -2.93 16.43 4.34
CA VAL A 50 -1.58 15.88 4.18
C VAL A 50 -1.06 16.16 2.76
N LEU A 51 -1.87 15.81 1.74
CA LEU A 51 -1.47 15.88 0.34
C LEU A 51 -1.78 17.23 -0.33
N GLY A 52 -2.41 18.16 0.41
CA GLY A 52 -2.75 19.48 -0.11
C GLY A 52 -3.93 19.48 -1.10
N THR A 53 -4.15 20.65 -1.68
CA THR A 53 -5.24 20.86 -2.64
C THR A 53 -4.88 20.26 -4.00
N LEU A 54 -5.78 19.44 -4.55
CA LEU A 54 -5.61 18.88 -5.89
C LEU A 54 -5.76 19.96 -6.96
N PRO A 55 -4.73 20.21 -7.80
CA PRO A 55 -4.71 21.34 -8.75
C PRO A 55 -5.50 21.05 -10.04
N VAL A 56 -6.71 20.48 -9.90
CA VAL A 56 -7.64 20.23 -11.01
C VAL A 56 -9.04 20.68 -10.60
N GLU A 57 -9.86 21.00 -11.60
CA GLU A 57 -11.27 21.31 -11.33
C GLU A 57 -11.99 20.06 -10.83
N ILE A 58 -12.71 20.22 -9.72
CA ILE A 58 -13.54 19.16 -9.13
C ILE A 58 -14.87 19.76 -8.74
N HIS A 59 -15.96 19.15 -9.20
CA HIS A 59 -17.31 19.51 -8.80
C HIS A 59 -18.18 18.26 -8.65
N LYS A 60 -19.27 18.42 -7.91
CA LYS A 60 -20.30 17.39 -7.73
C LYS A 60 -21.39 17.48 -8.77
N GLU A 61 -21.94 16.35 -9.15
CA GLU A 61 -23.28 16.19 -9.74
C GLU A 61 -24.20 15.44 -8.76
N GLU A 62 -25.42 15.16 -9.17
CA GLU A 62 -26.39 14.45 -8.33
C GLU A 62 -25.89 13.03 -7.95
N ASP A 63 -25.42 12.27 -8.94
CA ASP A 63 -24.97 10.88 -8.81
C ASP A 63 -23.52 10.68 -9.26
N ALA A 64 -22.71 11.73 -9.31
CA ALA A 64 -21.32 11.66 -9.76
C ALA A 64 -20.43 12.76 -9.14
N ILE A 65 -19.13 12.56 -9.26
CA ILE A 65 -18.11 13.59 -9.13
C ILE A 65 -17.43 13.77 -10.48
N VAL A 66 -17.08 15.00 -10.82
CA VAL A 66 -16.35 15.33 -12.05
C VAL A 66 -14.96 15.81 -11.66
N VAL A 67 -13.94 15.19 -12.23
CA VAL A 67 -12.52 15.43 -11.89
C VAL A 67 -11.77 15.72 -13.19
N GLY A 68 -11.31 16.95 -13.39
CA GLY A 68 -10.62 17.33 -14.63
C GLY A 68 -11.44 17.02 -15.90
N GLY A 69 -12.76 17.25 -15.85
CA GLY A 69 -13.70 16.97 -16.91
C GLY A 69 -14.12 15.50 -17.08
N LYS A 70 -13.54 14.57 -16.30
CA LYS A 70 -13.91 13.14 -16.32
C LYS A 70 -14.98 12.87 -15.28
N ARG A 71 -16.10 12.28 -15.69
CA ARG A 71 -17.24 11.96 -14.84
C ARG A 71 -17.03 10.58 -14.19
N ILE A 72 -17.09 10.53 -12.86
CA ILE A 72 -16.99 9.31 -12.05
C ILE A 72 -18.32 9.12 -11.34
N LYS A 73 -19.06 8.08 -11.66
CA LYS A 73 -20.35 7.76 -11.03
C LYS A 73 -20.18 7.43 -9.56
N VAL A 74 -21.10 7.83 -8.72
CA VAL A 74 -21.10 7.52 -7.29
C VAL A 74 -22.23 6.55 -6.97
N PHE A 75 -21.88 5.39 -6.44
CA PHE A 75 -22.81 4.46 -5.82
C PHE A 75 -22.81 4.68 -4.31
N ALA A 76 -23.93 4.32 -3.64
CA ALA A 76 -24.09 4.41 -2.20
C ALA A 76 -24.67 3.09 -1.64
N THR A 77 -23.96 1.99 -1.88
CA THR A 77 -24.43 0.62 -1.62
C THR A 77 -23.53 -0.07 -0.59
N LYS A 78 -24.13 -0.67 0.45
CA LYS A 78 -23.41 -1.35 1.54
C LYS A 78 -22.89 -2.73 1.15
N ASP A 79 -23.67 -3.46 0.37
CA ASP A 79 -23.37 -4.85 -0.01
C ASP A 79 -22.70 -4.88 -1.38
N PRO A 80 -21.44 -5.38 -1.47
CA PRO A 80 -20.74 -5.52 -2.75
C PRO A 80 -21.52 -6.32 -3.80
N ALA A 81 -22.35 -7.27 -3.37
CA ALA A 81 -23.19 -8.07 -4.25
C ALA A 81 -24.28 -7.27 -4.96
N GLN A 82 -24.62 -6.08 -4.52
CA GLN A 82 -25.66 -5.23 -5.11
C GLN A 82 -25.08 -4.09 -5.98
N LEU A 83 -23.73 -3.94 -6.03
CA LEU A 83 -23.08 -2.91 -6.83
C LEU A 83 -23.12 -3.26 -8.31
N ASP A 84 -23.72 -2.41 -9.13
CA ASP A 84 -23.82 -2.62 -10.57
C ASP A 84 -22.62 -2.03 -11.33
N TRP A 85 -21.45 -2.66 -11.13
CA TRP A 85 -20.25 -2.32 -11.88
C TRP A 85 -20.38 -2.54 -13.39
N ASN A 86 -21.29 -3.42 -13.80
CA ASN A 86 -21.52 -3.71 -15.21
C ASN A 86 -22.13 -2.52 -15.96
N SER A 87 -23.00 -1.74 -15.30
CA SER A 87 -23.64 -0.56 -15.91
C SER A 87 -22.63 0.53 -16.32
N VAL A 88 -21.45 0.54 -15.69
CA VAL A 88 -20.35 1.46 -16.01
C VAL A 88 -19.19 0.77 -16.74
N GLY A 89 -19.31 -0.53 -16.97
CA GLY A 89 -18.30 -1.34 -17.66
C GLY A 89 -16.97 -1.49 -16.92
N ALA A 90 -16.97 -1.42 -15.59
CA ALA A 90 -15.75 -1.61 -14.80
C ALA A 90 -15.16 -3.01 -15.01
N GLN A 91 -13.86 -3.10 -15.26
CA GLN A 91 -13.14 -4.35 -15.52
C GLN A 91 -12.30 -4.78 -14.30
N ILE A 92 -11.81 -3.81 -13.55
CA ILE A 92 -11.10 -4.01 -12.28
C ILE A 92 -11.86 -3.26 -11.18
N VAL A 93 -11.98 -3.85 -10.00
CA VAL A 93 -12.48 -3.18 -8.80
C VAL A 93 -11.36 -3.10 -7.77
N VAL A 94 -11.08 -1.90 -7.28
CA VAL A 94 -10.23 -1.70 -6.11
C VAL A 94 -11.10 -1.72 -4.86
N GLU A 95 -10.94 -2.75 -4.02
CA GLU A 95 -11.61 -2.88 -2.73
C GLU A 95 -10.76 -2.15 -1.68
N SER A 96 -11.19 -0.97 -1.26
CA SER A 96 -10.49 -0.09 -0.32
C SER A 96 -11.32 0.37 0.87
N THR A 97 -12.39 -0.37 1.20
CA THR A 97 -13.20 -0.11 2.40
C THR A 97 -12.52 -0.54 3.69
N GLY A 98 -11.53 -1.43 3.62
CA GLY A 98 -10.93 -2.11 4.77
C GLY A 98 -11.86 -3.11 5.47
N ARG A 99 -13.05 -3.38 4.91
CA ARG A 99 -14.07 -4.29 5.48
C ARG A 99 -14.08 -5.64 4.79
N PHE A 100 -13.95 -5.66 3.47
CA PHE A 100 -14.04 -6.88 2.64
C PHE A 100 -12.64 -7.39 2.30
N THR A 101 -11.88 -7.74 3.36
CA THR A 101 -10.52 -8.28 3.25
C THR A 101 -10.47 -9.80 3.14
N ASP A 102 -11.61 -10.48 3.29
CA ASP A 102 -11.76 -11.88 2.91
C ASP A 102 -12.01 -11.99 1.41
N GLY A 103 -11.19 -12.76 0.70
CA GLY A 103 -11.30 -12.97 -0.74
C GLY A 103 -12.66 -13.49 -1.18
N LYS A 104 -13.34 -14.28 -0.34
CA LYS A 104 -14.71 -14.76 -0.62
C LYS A 104 -15.73 -13.62 -0.62
N GLU A 105 -15.56 -12.64 0.26
CA GLU A 105 -16.40 -11.45 0.30
C GLU A 105 -16.08 -10.50 -0.86
N ALA A 106 -14.78 -10.29 -1.14
CA ALA A 106 -14.31 -9.48 -2.26
C ALA A 106 -14.72 -10.07 -3.63
N ALA A 107 -14.82 -11.40 -3.73
CA ALA A 107 -15.27 -12.10 -4.94
C ALA A 107 -16.71 -11.73 -5.35
N LYS A 108 -17.53 -11.18 -4.45
CA LYS A 108 -18.87 -10.67 -4.78
C LYS A 108 -18.85 -9.55 -5.82
N HIS A 109 -17.71 -8.89 -6.02
CA HIS A 109 -17.53 -7.91 -7.10
C HIS A 109 -17.37 -8.59 -8.48
N ILE A 110 -16.90 -9.84 -8.56
CA ILE A 110 -16.65 -10.56 -9.82
C ILE A 110 -17.98 -10.95 -10.46
N ARG A 111 -18.49 -10.09 -11.32
CA ARG A 111 -19.69 -10.33 -12.13
C ARG A 111 -19.76 -9.36 -13.29
N GLY A 112 -20.47 -9.74 -14.35
CA GLY A 112 -20.61 -8.92 -15.56
C GLY A 112 -19.26 -8.56 -16.19
N SER A 113 -18.95 -7.28 -16.22
CA SER A 113 -17.71 -6.76 -16.82
C SER A 113 -16.46 -6.91 -15.92
N VAL A 114 -16.64 -7.11 -14.59
CA VAL A 114 -15.51 -7.17 -13.63
C VAL A 114 -14.76 -8.50 -13.77
N LYS A 115 -13.47 -8.40 -14.03
CA LYS A 115 -12.55 -9.53 -14.19
C LYS A 115 -11.62 -9.72 -12.99
N LYS A 116 -11.19 -8.62 -12.37
CA LYS A 116 -10.21 -8.65 -11.27
C LYS A 116 -10.65 -7.75 -10.12
N VAL A 117 -10.32 -8.18 -8.91
CA VAL A 117 -10.47 -7.36 -7.69
C VAL A 117 -9.11 -7.21 -7.03
N ILE A 118 -8.73 -5.97 -6.73
CA ILE A 118 -7.53 -5.64 -5.95
C ILE A 118 -7.99 -5.25 -4.55
N ILE A 119 -7.63 -6.03 -3.55
CA ILE A 119 -7.85 -5.70 -2.14
C ILE A 119 -6.67 -4.84 -1.68
N SER A 120 -6.94 -3.59 -1.28
CA SER A 120 -5.92 -2.63 -0.83
C SER A 120 -5.56 -2.81 0.65
N ALA A 121 -5.43 -4.04 1.09
CA ALA A 121 -5.09 -4.45 2.45
C ALA A 121 -4.55 -5.89 2.45
N PRO A 122 -3.88 -6.34 3.54
CA PRO A 122 -3.66 -7.76 3.76
C PRO A 122 -4.99 -8.52 3.73
N ALA A 123 -5.05 -9.61 3.02
CA ALA A 123 -6.27 -10.39 2.82
C ALA A 123 -6.18 -11.81 3.40
N THR A 124 -7.29 -12.50 3.39
CA THR A 124 -7.42 -13.93 3.64
C THR A 124 -8.25 -14.54 2.52
N ASN A 125 -7.98 -15.78 2.13
CA ASN A 125 -8.70 -16.46 1.04
C ASN A 125 -8.61 -15.75 -0.32
N GLU A 126 -7.64 -14.86 -0.52
CA GLU A 126 -7.29 -14.30 -1.82
C GLU A 126 -6.60 -15.34 -2.70
N ASP A 127 -6.66 -15.16 -4.03
CA ASP A 127 -5.98 -16.06 -4.95
C ASP A 127 -4.45 -15.86 -4.89
N VAL A 128 -4.02 -14.62 -4.71
CA VAL A 128 -2.60 -14.27 -4.58
C VAL A 128 -2.41 -12.95 -3.85
N THR A 129 -1.36 -12.88 -3.03
CA THR A 129 -0.81 -11.62 -2.51
C THR A 129 0.38 -11.22 -3.37
N LEU A 130 0.34 -10.02 -3.96
CA LEU A 130 1.40 -9.48 -4.81
C LEU A 130 2.05 -8.26 -4.19
N VAL A 131 3.37 -8.24 -4.23
CA VAL A 131 4.21 -7.06 -4.00
C VAL A 131 5.06 -6.84 -5.24
N LEU A 132 4.79 -5.77 -5.99
CA LEU A 132 5.49 -5.46 -7.23
C LEU A 132 7.00 -5.29 -6.99
N GLY A 133 7.81 -5.83 -7.91
CA GLY A 133 9.26 -5.91 -7.77
C GLY A 133 9.74 -7.09 -6.90
N VAL A 134 8.84 -7.78 -6.19
CA VAL A 134 9.20 -8.91 -5.29
C VAL A 134 8.75 -10.23 -5.86
N ASN A 135 7.44 -10.44 -6.00
CA ASN A 135 6.86 -11.70 -6.45
C ASN A 135 5.85 -11.55 -7.61
N ASP A 136 5.85 -10.43 -8.30
CA ASP A 136 4.96 -10.16 -9.44
C ASP A 136 5.07 -11.20 -10.56
N GLY A 137 6.21 -11.88 -10.68
CA GLY A 137 6.38 -13.04 -11.59
C GLY A 137 5.51 -14.26 -11.26
N THR A 138 4.89 -14.31 -10.07
CA THR A 138 3.97 -15.41 -9.70
C THR A 138 2.55 -15.20 -10.19
N TYR A 139 2.22 -14.04 -10.76
CA TYR A 139 0.90 -13.75 -11.24
C TYR A 139 0.52 -14.62 -12.45
N ASP A 140 -0.62 -15.29 -12.34
CA ASP A 140 -1.25 -16.08 -13.43
C ASP A 140 -2.63 -15.46 -13.73
N PRO A 141 -2.81 -14.78 -14.88
CA PRO A 141 -4.06 -14.11 -15.21
C PRO A 141 -5.27 -15.05 -15.31
N ALA A 142 -5.04 -16.33 -15.62
CA ALA A 142 -6.12 -17.31 -15.72
C ALA A 142 -6.63 -17.82 -14.36
N LYS A 143 -5.83 -17.68 -13.29
CA LYS A 143 -6.15 -18.24 -11.96
C LYS A 143 -6.40 -17.17 -10.91
N HIS A 144 -5.70 -16.03 -11.00
CA HIS A 144 -5.70 -15.02 -9.96
C HIS A 144 -6.67 -13.89 -10.30
N ASN A 145 -7.86 -13.93 -9.72
CA ASN A 145 -8.90 -12.92 -9.91
C ASN A 145 -9.06 -12.01 -8.67
N ILE A 146 -8.75 -12.52 -7.49
CA ILE A 146 -8.77 -11.78 -6.22
C ILE A 146 -7.34 -11.60 -5.74
N ILE A 147 -6.84 -10.39 -5.87
CA ILE A 147 -5.44 -10.06 -5.63
C ILE A 147 -5.33 -9.14 -4.40
N SER A 148 -4.53 -9.51 -3.41
CA SER A 148 -4.15 -8.61 -2.34
C SER A 148 -2.89 -7.84 -2.73
N ASN A 149 -2.92 -6.50 -2.57
CA ASN A 149 -1.72 -5.66 -2.69
C ASN A 149 -0.91 -5.61 -1.38
N ALA A 150 -1.16 -6.53 -0.44
CA ALA A 150 -0.58 -6.54 0.90
C ALA A 150 -0.80 -5.20 1.67
N SER A 151 0.00 -4.93 2.70
CA SER A 151 -0.01 -3.65 3.41
C SER A 151 1.06 -2.68 2.89
N CYS A 152 0.93 -1.39 3.23
CA CYS A 152 1.98 -0.39 2.98
C CYS A 152 3.32 -0.80 3.62
N THR A 153 3.28 -1.31 4.85
CA THR A 153 4.46 -1.80 5.55
C THR A 153 5.09 -3.01 4.85
N THR A 154 4.27 -3.95 4.34
CA THR A 154 4.77 -5.10 3.56
C THR A 154 5.41 -4.63 2.26
N ASN A 155 4.82 -3.64 1.58
CA ASN A 155 5.38 -3.05 0.36
C ASN A 155 6.72 -2.34 0.62
N CYS A 156 6.92 -1.76 1.81
CA CYS A 156 8.22 -1.21 2.21
C CYS A 156 9.22 -2.32 2.57
N LEU A 157 8.84 -3.28 3.39
CA LEU A 157 9.75 -4.30 3.93
C LEU A 157 10.20 -5.31 2.88
N ALA A 158 9.30 -5.77 2.00
CA ALA A 158 9.59 -6.88 1.09
C ALA A 158 10.71 -6.57 0.08
N PRO A 159 10.79 -5.40 -0.57
CA PRO A 159 11.93 -5.01 -1.40
C PRO A 159 13.27 -5.01 -0.65
N VAL A 160 13.29 -4.46 0.57
CA VAL A 160 14.48 -4.47 1.44
C VAL A 160 14.93 -5.90 1.72
N VAL A 161 14.00 -6.75 2.16
CA VAL A 161 14.27 -8.15 2.49
C VAL A 161 14.73 -8.93 1.25
N LYS A 162 14.17 -8.67 0.08
CA LYS A 162 14.57 -9.33 -1.18
C LYS A 162 16.02 -9.02 -1.54
N VAL A 163 16.41 -7.73 -1.46
CA VAL A 163 17.80 -7.33 -1.74
C VAL A 163 18.74 -7.96 -0.73
N LEU A 164 18.45 -7.87 0.57
CA LEU A 164 19.28 -8.43 1.63
C LEU A 164 19.41 -9.95 1.52
N HIS A 165 18.29 -10.65 1.29
CA HIS A 165 18.33 -12.11 1.20
C HIS A 165 19.13 -12.59 -0.01
N GLY A 166 19.01 -11.89 -1.15
CA GLY A 166 19.80 -12.17 -2.35
C GLY A 166 21.29 -11.84 -2.22
N THR A 167 21.65 -10.87 -1.38
CA THR A 167 23.04 -10.38 -1.24
C THR A 167 23.81 -11.12 -0.14
N VAL A 168 23.23 -11.17 1.07
CA VAL A 168 23.92 -11.66 2.29
C VAL A 168 23.21 -12.83 2.96
N GLY A 169 22.00 -13.18 2.51
CA GLY A 169 21.13 -14.16 3.13
C GLY A 169 20.57 -13.68 4.47
N ILE A 170 19.33 -14.01 4.77
CA ILE A 170 18.70 -13.73 6.07
C ILE A 170 18.41 -15.05 6.77
N LEU A 171 18.98 -15.25 7.96
CA LEU A 171 18.69 -16.39 8.81
C LEU A 171 17.42 -16.18 9.62
N LYS A 172 17.30 -15.02 10.27
CA LYS A 172 16.14 -14.55 11.02
C LYS A 172 16.22 -13.05 11.25
N GLY A 173 15.11 -12.43 11.59
CA GLY A 173 15.08 -11.00 11.89
C GLY A 173 13.83 -10.57 12.62
N SER A 174 13.89 -9.36 13.16
CA SER A 174 12.77 -8.68 13.78
C SER A 174 12.65 -7.28 13.22
N MET A 175 11.42 -6.85 12.93
CA MET A 175 11.19 -5.48 12.49
C MET A 175 10.25 -4.73 13.42
N THR A 176 10.50 -3.46 13.59
CA THR A 176 9.53 -2.51 14.14
C THR A 176 9.17 -1.51 13.07
N THR A 177 7.87 -1.36 12.78
CA THR A 177 7.47 -0.19 12.00
C THR A 177 7.05 0.92 12.95
N ILE A 178 7.76 2.04 12.90
CA ILE A 178 7.37 3.30 13.52
C ILE A 178 6.41 3.96 12.51
N HIS A 179 5.11 3.91 12.84
CA HIS A 179 4.06 4.14 11.86
C HIS A 179 3.20 5.34 12.25
N SER A 180 2.91 6.20 11.28
CA SER A 180 1.94 7.27 11.46
C SER A 180 0.57 6.71 11.88
N TYR A 181 -0.24 7.54 12.55
CA TYR A 181 -1.60 7.14 12.89
C TYR A 181 -2.47 7.00 11.62
N THR A 182 -3.47 6.15 11.68
CA THR A 182 -4.42 5.91 10.59
C THR A 182 -5.86 5.99 11.11
N ASN A 183 -6.85 6.04 10.21
CA ASN A 183 -8.26 6.21 10.57
C ASN A 183 -8.88 5.05 11.38
N ASP A 184 -8.14 3.97 11.62
CA ASP A 184 -8.53 2.93 12.58
C ASP A 184 -8.23 3.32 14.04
N GLN A 185 -7.54 4.45 14.26
CA GLN A 185 -7.24 4.98 15.59
C GLN A 185 -8.19 6.14 15.94
N ASN A 186 -8.47 6.26 17.23
CA ASN A 186 -9.36 7.30 17.73
C ASN A 186 -8.62 8.63 17.97
N VAL A 187 -9.29 9.74 17.72
CA VAL A 187 -8.74 11.07 18.03
C VAL A 187 -8.60 11.26 19.55
N LEU A 188 -9.64 10.88 20.31
CA LEU A 188 -9.65 10.81 21.78
C LEU A 188 -9.94 9.38 22.22
N ASP A 189 -9.78 9.10 23.53
CA ASP A 189 -10.06 7.78 24.09
C ASP A 189 -11.49 7.32 23.75
N PHE A 190 -11.61 6.19 23.02
CA PHE A 190 -12.89 5.66 22.57
C PHE A 190 -12.80 4.13 22.36
N PRO A 191 -13.89 3.37 22.51
CA PRO A 191 -13.86 1.92 22.38
C PRO A 191 -13.23 1.43 21.06
N HIS A 192 -12.32 0.47 21.18
CA HIS A 192 -11.66 -0.20 20.08
C HIS A 192 -11.33 -1.65 20.48
N LYS A 193 -11.26 -2.58 19.51
CA LYS A 193 -10.91 -4.00 19.75
C LYS A 193 -9.53 -4.16 20.39
N ASP A 194 -8.54 -3.39 19.92
CA ASP A 194 -7.23 -3.25 20.53
C ASP A 194 -7.30 -2.11 21.56
N LEU A 195 -7.18 -2.42 22.83
CA LEU A 195 -7.28 -1.42 23.92
C LEU A 195 -6.18 -0.36 23.86
N ARG A 196 -5.04 -0.65 23.24
CA ARG A 196 -4.00 0.35 23.00
C ARG A 196 -4.39 1.34 21.92
N ARG A 197 -5.04 0.89 20.82
CA ARG A 197 -5.61 1.75 19.78
C ARG A 197 -6.87 2.50 20.24
N ALA A 198 -7.45 2.12 21.37
CA ALA A 198 -8.54 2.85 22.00
C ALA A 198 -8.11 4.21 22.55
N ARG A 199 -6.81 4.46 22.67
CA ARG A 199 -6.25 5.69 23.24
C ARG A 199 -6.03 6.75 22.16
N ALA A 200 -6.00 8.04 22.57
CA ALA A 200 -5.84 9.18 21.70
C ALA A 200 -4.59 9.11 20.83
N ALA A 201 -4.79 9.08 19.50
CA ALA A 201 -3.75 8.82 18.51
C ALA A 201 -2.65 9.89 18.49
N ALA A 202 -3.03 11.18 18.60
CA ALA A 202 -2.11 12.31 18.48
C ALA A 202 -1.36 12.63 19.80
N LEU A 203 -1.63 11.89 20.87
CA LEU A 203 -1.02 12.12 22.19
C LEU A 203 -0.11 10.96 22.64
N ASN A 204 -0.18 9.81 21.99
CA ASN A 204 0.44 8.59 22.49
C ASN A 204 1.31 7.90 21.42
N MET A 205 2.42 7.30 21.87
CA MET A 205 3.07 6.22 21.15
C MET A 205 2.36 4.92 21.51
N ILE A 206 1.84 4.20 20.50
CA ILE A 206 0.95 3.06 20.70
C ILE A 206 1.57 1.80 20.12
N PRO A 207 2.14 0.89 20.96
CA PRO A 207 2.57 -0.44 20.48
C PRO A 207 1.34 -1.27 20.10
N THR A 208 1.38 -1.88 18.92
CA THR A 208 0.30 -2.73 18.43
C THR A 208 0.84 -3.79 17.48
N THR A 209 0.02 -4.76 17.14
CA THR A 209 0.40 -5.83 16.23
C THR A 209 0.48 -5.35 14.78
N THR A 210 1.32 -6.03 13.98
CA THR A 210 1.32 -5.93 12.52
C THR A 210 1.51 -7.32 11.91
N GLY A 211 0.80 -7.58 10.83
CA GLY A 211 1.01 -8.80 10.03
C GLY A 211 2.12 -8.67 8.97
N ALA A 212 2.73 -7.49 8.84
CA ALA A 212 3.62 -7.19 7.71
C ALA A 212 4.86 -8.09 7.63
N ALA A 213 5.51 -8.39 8.76
CA ALA A 213 6.66 -9.29 8.78
C ALA A 213 6.27 -10.75 8.43
N LYS A 214 5.12 -11.20 8.93
CA LYS A 214 4.60 -12.55 8.59
C LYS A 214 4.18 -12.64 7.12
N ALA A 215 3.67 -11.55 6.54
CA ALA A 215 3.30 -11.47 5.13
C ALA A 215 4.50 -11.62 4.19
N ILE A 216 5.74 -11.39 4.64
CA ILE A 216 6.95 -11.70 3.86
C ILE A 216 6.95 -13.18 3.45
N GLY A 217 6.55 -14.09 4.34
CA GLY A 217 6.47 -15.52 4.01
C GLY A 217 5.40 -15.90 2.96
N LEU A 218 4.48 -14.98 2.61
CA LEU A 218 3.53 -15.18 1.51
C LEU A 218 4.15 -14.81 0.16
N VAL A 219 4.99 -13.78 0.13
CA VAL A 219 5.62 -13.26 -1.10
C VAL A 219 7.04 -13.77 -1.32
N MET A 220 7.68 -14.28 -0.27
CA MET A 220 9.00 -14.92 -0.26
C MET A 220 8.94 -16.19 0.62
N PRO A 221 8.43 -17.33 0.09
CA PRO A 221 8.18 -18.54 0.88
C PRO A 221 9.40 -19.09 1.62
N GLU A 222 10.60 -18.86 1.10
CA GLU A 222 11.88 -19.27 1.71
C GLU A 222 12.19 -18.55 3.04
N LEU A 223 11.51 -17.44 3.31
CA LEU A 223 11.61 -16.67 4.55
C LEU A 223 10.44 -16.90 5.51
N LYS A 224 9.55 -17.83 5.20
CA LYS A 224 8.42 -18.16 6.07
C LYS A 224 8.89 -18.52 7.49
N GLY A 225 8.38 -17.81 8.49
CA GLY A 225 8.71 -18.02 9.91
C GLY A 225 10.07 -17.45 10.34
N LYS A 226 10.85 -16.83 9.46
CA LYS A 226 12.14 -16.24 9.80
C LYS A 226 12.05 -14.78 10.24
N LEU A 227 10.96 -14.10 9.92
CA LEU A 227 10.73 -12.69 10.28
C LEU A 227 9.47 -12.54 11.13
N ASP A 228 9.56 -11.72 12.17
CA ASP A 228 8.42 -11.27 12.98
C ASP A 228 8.61 -9.79 13.36
N GLY A 229 7.61 -9.18 13.98
CA GLY A 229 7.71 -7.79 14.39
C GLY A 229 6.39 -7.20 14.88
N TYR A 230 6.43 -5.92 15.22
CA TYR A 230 5.28 -5.16 15.69
C TYR A 230 5.28 -3.74 15.12
N SER A 231 4.19 -3.01 15.38
CA SER A 231 4.04 -1.61 15.00
C SER A 231 4.07 -0.73 16.24
N MET A 232 4.81 0.38 16.16
CA MET A 232 4.74 1.49 17.10
C MET A 232 4.05 2.66 16.39
N ARG A 233 2.77 2.91 16.70
CA ARG A 233 2.07 4.09 16.19
C ARG A 233 2.58 5.34 16.89
N VAL A 234 2.81 6.41 16.13
CA VAL A 234 3.37 7.68 16.63
C VAL A 234 2.49 8.85 16.19
N PRO A 235 2.57 10.01 16.89
CA PRO A 235 1.76 11.20 16.60
C PRO A 235 2.20 11.97 15.34
N THR A 236 2.29 11.29 14.20
CA THR A 236 2.55 11.86 12.88
C THR A 236 1.41 11.50 11.93
N PRO A 237 0.98 12.41 11.04
CA PRO A 237 -0.18 12.17 10.17
C PRO A 237 0.11 11.23 9.00
N ASP A 238 1.33 11.22 8.50
CA ASP A 238 1.77 10.40 7.38
C ASP A 238 3.28 10.19 7.41
N VAL A 239 3.78 9.32 6.56
CA VAL A 239 5.12 8.77 6.48
C VAL A 239 5.47 7.91 7.70
N SER A 240 5.92 6.73 7.41
CA SER A 240 6.31 5.71 8.38
C SER A 240 7.72 5.21 8.06
N VAL A 241 8.32 4.49 9.00
CA VAL A 241 9.65 3.91 8.81
C VAL A 241 9.68 2.47 9.33
N VAL A 242 10.30 1.59 8.57
CA VAL A 242 10.66 0.23 8.99
C VAL A 242 12.06 0.26 9.57
N ASP A 243 12.19 -0.25 10.79
CA ASP A 243 13.46 -0.58 11.46
C ASP A 243 13.61 -2.10 11.46
N LEU A 244 14.45 -2.61 10.58
CA LEU A 244 14.73 -4.04 10.43
C LEU A 244 16.08 -4.38 11.08
N VAL A 245 16.05 -5.36 11.98
CA VAL A 245 17.25 -6.04 12.50
C VAL A 245 17.25 -7.48 11.98
N ALA A 246 18.32 -7.89 11.32
CA ALA A 246 18.43 -9.22 10.74
C ALA A 246 19.81 -9.86 11.00
N LEU A 247 19.79 -11.15 11.30
CA LEU A 247 20.98 -11.97 11.33
C LEU A 247 21.26 -12.49 9.92
N THR A 248 22.41 -12.15 9.37
CA THR A 248 22.82 -12.56 8.03
C THR A 248 23.48 -13.93 8.01
N SER A 249 23.43 -14.64 6.89
CA SER A 249 23.99 -16.00 6.76
C SER A 249 25.51 -16.00 6.58
N ARG A 250 26.10 -14.86 6.26
CA ARG A 250 27.54 -14.63 6.16
C ARG A 250 27.91 -13.26 6.70
N PRO A 251 29.18 -13.03 7.04
CA PRO A 251 29.66 -11.71 7.36
C PRO A 251 29.44 -10.71 6.22
N THR A 252 29.20 -9.43 6.58
CA THR A 252 28.98 -8.33 5.65
C THR A 252 29.43 -7.01 6.26
N SER A 253 29.34 -5.93 5.51
CA SER A 253 29.57 -4.57 5.98
C SER A 253 28.44 -3.63 5.54
N ALA A 254 28.35 -2.46 6.17
CA ALA A 254 27.37 -1.46 5.80
C ALA A 254 27.57 -0.98 4.34
N GLU A 255 28.81 -0.86 3.90
CA GLU A 255 29.18 -0.45 2.55
C GLU A 255 28.69 -1.45 1.51
N GLU A 256 28.88 -2.76 1.76
CA GLU A 256 28.41 -3.83 0.86
C GLU A 256 26.87 -3.82 0.74
N VAL A 257 26.18 -3.70 1.87
CA VAL A 257 24.73 -3.68 1.93
C VAL A 257 24.18 -2.43 1.23
N ASN A 258 24.76 -1.27 1.48
CA ASN A 258 24.34 -0.02 0.84
C ASN A 258 24.58 -0.04 -0.66
N ALA A 259 25.73 -0.59 -1.12
CA ALA A 259 26.00 -0.75 -2.54
C ALA A 259 24.94 -1.65 -3.23
N ALA A 260 24.50 -2.73 -2.55
CA ALA A 260 23.46 -3.61 -3.06
C ALA A 260 22.10 -2.90 -3.16
N PHE A 261 21.72 -2.10 -2.17
CA PHE A 261 20.49 -1.30 -2.21
C PHE A 261 20.52 -0.27 -3.33
N LYS A 262 21.64 0.45 -3.48
CA LYS A 262 21.82 1.44 -4.54
C LYS A 262 21.71 0.79 -5.93
N ALA A 263 22.39 -0.33 -6.13
CA ALA A 263 22.31 -1.07 -7.39
C ALA A 263 20.87 -1.57 -7.69
N ALA A 264 20.13 -2.02 -6.68
CA ALA A 264 18.76 -2.42 -6.85
C ALA A 264 17.83 -1.23 -7.19
N ALA A 265 18.01 -0.09 -6.52
CA ALA A 265 17.24 1.14 -6.73
C ALA A 265 17.48 1.74 -8.13
N ASP A 266 18.73 1.74 -8.60
CA ASP A 266 19.10 2.25 -9.93
C ASP A 266 18.73 1.27 -11.06
N GLY A 267 18.52 0.00 -10.72
CA GLY A 267 18.32 -1.12 -11.64
C GLY A 267 16.95 -1.80 -11.52
N PRO A 268 16.90 -3.08 -11.11
CA PRO A 268 15.68 -3.92 -11.22
C PRO A 268 14.51 -3.47 -10.34
N MET A 269 14.75 -2.64 -9.34
CA MET A 269 13.71 -2.13 -8.43
C MET A 269 13.46 -0.62 -8.59
N LYS A 270 13.90 -0.04 -9.71
CA LYS A 270 13.65 1.37 -9.99
C LYS A 270 12.16 1.70 -9.95
N GLY A 271 11.80 2.74 -9.19
CA GLY A 271 10.41 3.15 -8.97
C GLY A 271 9.68 2.34 -7.88
N ILE A 272 10.31 1.31 -7.32
CA ILE A 272 9.80 0.53 -6.17
C ILE A 272 10.66 0.81 -4.93
N LEU A 273 11.98 0.65 -5.07
CA LEU A 273 12.98 0.93 -4.05
C LEU A 273 13.76 2.18 -4.44
N ALA A 274 13.98 3.06 -3.48
CA ALA A 274 14.92 4.17 -3.58
C ALA A 274 15.99 4.06 -2.50
N TYR A 275 17.07 4.81 -2.66
CA TYR A 275 18.18 4.87 -1.73
C TYR A 275 18.60 6.33 -1.52
N THR A 276 18.86 6.73 -0.30
CA THR A 276 19.38 8.07 0.04
C THR A 276 20.52 7.99 1.03
N GLU A 277 21.44 8.96 0.93
CA GLU A 277 22.50 9.26 1.91
C GLU A 277 22.29 10.64 2.54
N ASP A 278 21.17 11.29 2.28
CA ASP A 278 20.83 12.58 2.89
C ASP A 278 20.32 12.38 4.32
N PRO A 279 20.57 13.33 5.25
CA PRO A 279 20.09 13.27 6.61
C PRO A 279 18.58 13.66 6.69
N VAL A 280 17.73 12.77 6.21
CA VAL A 280 16.30 12.99 6.03
C VAL A 280 15.47 12.66 7.26
N VAL A 281 14.27 13.27 7.32
CA VAL A 281 13.23 12.99 8.30
C VAL A 281 11.91 12.68 7.59
N SER A 282 10.88 12.28 8.33
CA SER A 282 9.61 11.81 7.76
C SER A 282 8.96 12.79 6.76
N THR A 283 8.99 14.10 7.02
CA THR A 283 8.37 15.09 6.14
C THR A 283 9.04 15.22 4.78
N ASP A 284 10.33 14.83 4.66
CA ASP A 284 11.06 14.83 3.39
C ASP A 284 10.59 13.68 2.46
N MET A 285 9.89 12.69 3.03
CA MET A 285 9.37 11.53 2.31
C MET A 285 7.90 11.68 1.88
N LEU A 286 7.24 12.79 2.23
CA LEU A 286 5.88 13.06 1.78
C LEU A 286 5.82 13.07 0.24
N HIS A 287 4.80 12.47 -0.33
CA HIS A 287 4.57 12.34 -1.77
C HIS A 287 5.65 11.52 -2.51
N ASN A 288 6.52 10.80 -1.81
CA ASN A 288 7.45 9.89 -2.47
C ASN A 288 6.69 8.65 -2.97
N SER A 289 6.77 8.40 -4.28
CA SER A 289 6.05 7.32 -4.93
C SER A 289 6.70 5.94 -4.77
N ASN A 290 7.92 5.87 -4.25
CA ASN A 290 8.57 4.58 -4.00
C ASN A 290 7.93 3.86 -2.81
N SER A 291 7.86 2.55 -2.87
CA SER A 291 7.35 1.72 -1.77
C SER A 291 8.29 1.70 -0.57
N SER A 292 9.58 1.93 -0.80
CA SER A 292 10.64 1.77 0.18
C SER A 292 11.80 2.72 -0.16
N ILE A 293 12.24 3.53 0.77
CA ILE A 293 13.38 4.44 0.61
C ILE A 293 14.41 4.10 1.69
N VAL A 294 15.46 3.38 1.31
CA VAL A 294 16.51 2.97 2.25
C VAL A 294 17.37 4.16 2.63
N ASP A 295 17.54 4.35 3.94
CA ASP A 295 18.42 5.35 4.54
C ASP A 295 19.81 4.74 4.75
N GLY A 296 20.72 5.04 3.83
CA GLY A 296 22.08 4.46 3.82
C GLY A 296 22.93 4.89 5.01
N GLN A 297 22.71 6.10 5.56
CA GLN A 297 23.45 6.57 6.74
C GLN A 297 23.08 5.78 8.01
N MET A 298 21.89 5.18 8.03
CA MET A 298 21.38 4.43 9.18
C MET A 298 21.67 2.94 9.09
N THR A 299 22.28 2.45 8.01
CA THR A 299 22.71 1.05 7.91
C THR A 299 23.86 0.78 8.88
N LYS A 300 23.70 -0.27 9.70
CA LYS A 300 24.71 -0.67 10.70
C LYS A 300 24.91 -2.18 10.68
N VAL A 301 26.17 -2.60 10.87
CA VAL A 301 26.53 -4.01 11.04
C VAL A 301 27.32 -4.16 12.35
N LEU A 302 26.87 -5.04 13.23
CA LEU A 302 27.53 -5.39 14.48
C LEU A 302 28.07 -6.83 14.36
N ASP A 303 29.26 -7.05 14.87
CA ASP A 303 29.95 -8.37 14.87
C ASP A 303 29.94 -9.07 13.50
N GLY A 304 29.90 -8.27 12.42
CA GLY A 304 29.98 -8.73 11.04
C GLY A 304 28.69 -9.37 10.49
N ASN A 305 27.70 -9.69 11.30
CA ASN A 305 26.49 -10.39 10.81
C ASN A 305 25.16 -9.96 11.45
N LEU A 306 25.15 -9.10 12.45
CA LEU A 306 23.92 -8.49 12.95
C LEU A 306 23.69 -7.16 12.23
N LEU A 307 22.85 -7.19 11.21
CA LEU A 307 22.53 -6.08 10.33
C LEU A 307 21.33 -5.31 10.84
N LYS A 308 21.41 -3.97 10.82
CA LYS A 308 20.29 -3.05 11.03
C LYS A 308 20.11 -2.16 9.80
N VAL A 309 18.86 -2.05 9.31
CA VAL A 309 18.48 -1.22 8.16
C VAL A 309 17.24 -0.40 8.49
N ILE A 310 17.26 0.86 8.11
CA ILE A 310 16.12 1.78 8.16
C ILE A 310 15.60 2.01 6.75
N SER A 311 14.30 1.92 6.56
CA SER A 311 13.66 2.28 5.30
C SER A 311 12.37 3.06 5.52
N TRP A 312 12.29 4.23 4.89
CA TRP A 312 11.16 5.15 4.90
C TRP A 312 10.11 4.74 3.87
N TYR A 313 8.86 5.14 4.10
CA TYR A 313 7.79 5.00 3.12
C TYR A 313 6.64 5.97 3.42
N ASP A 314 6.13 6.60 2.36
CA ASP A 314 4.84 7.29 2.45
C ASP A 314 3.73 6.22 2.44
N ASN A 315 3.16 5.97 3.61
CA ASN A 315 2.22 4.87 3.81
C ASN A 315 0.87 5.08 3.12
N GLU A 316 0.57 6.30 2.67
CA GLU A 316 -0.63 6.64 1.91
C GLU A 316 -0.31 6.81 0.43
N TRP A 317 0.60 7.71 0.07
CA TRP A 317 0.91 8.04 -1.31
C TRP A 317 1.68 6.93 -2.02
N GLY A 318 2.81 6.49 -1.48
CA GLY A 318 3.61 5.41 -2.08
C GLY A 318 2.80 4.13 -2.24
N TYR A 319 1.97 3.80 -1.24
CA TYR A 319 1.07 2.65 -1.32
C TYR A 319 0.00 2.82 -2.42
N SER A 320 -0.60 4.00 -2.53
CA SER A 320 -1.60 4.28 -3.57
C SER A 320 -1.00 4.24 -4.97
N CYS A 321 0.25 4.69 -5.15
CA CYS A 321 0.99 4.52 -6.39
C CYS A 321 1.18 3.02 -6.74
N ARG A 322 1.46 2.17 -5.75
CA ARG A 322 1.56 0.70 -5.98
C ARG A 322 0.24 0.08 -6.40
N VAL A 323 -0.90 0.54 -5.86
CA VAL A 323 -2.22 0.10 -6.33
C VAL A 323 -2.42 0.48 -7.80
N VAL A 324 -2.07 1.72 -8.19
CA VAL A 324 -2.14 2.19 -9.59
C VAL A 324 -1.24 1.35 -10.51
N ASP A 325 -0.01 1.07 -10.08
CA ASP A 325 0.91 0.24 -10.85
C ASP A 325 0.44 -1.21 -10.94
N LEU A 326 -0.19 -1.74 -9.90
CA LEU A 326 -0.79 -3.08 -9.95
C LEU A 326 -1.95 -3.14 -10.96
N ILE A 327 -2.81 -2.10 -11.03
CA ILE A 327 -3.85 -2.01 -12.06
C ILE A 327 -3.21 -2.09 -13.46
N ALA A 328 -2.16 -1.32 -13.71
CA ALA A 328 -1.47 -1.31 -14.99
C ALA A 328 -0.80 -2.67 -15.28
N PHE A 329 -0.14 -3.26 -14.29
CA PHE A 329 0.49 -4.57 -14.40
C PHE A 329 -0.51 -5.68 -14.78
N LEU A 330 -1.65 -5.77 -14.06
CA LEU A 330 -2.70 -6.74 -14.37
C LEU A 330 -3.25 -6.53 -15.79
N THR A 331 -3.43 -5.29 -16.20
CA THR A 331 -3.90 -4.95 -17.55
C THR A 331 -2.92 -5.41 -18.63
N GLN A 332 -1.62 -5.21 -18.41
CA GLN A 332 -0.57 -5.63 -19.34
C GLN A 332 -0.41 -7.16 -19.43
N LYS A 333 -0.60 -7.86 -18.30
CA LYS A 333 -0.47 -9.33 -18.24
C LYS A 333 -1.72 -10.07 -18.71
N GLY A 334 -2.83 -9.38 -18.83
CA GLY A 334 -4.16 -9.91 -19.18
C GLY A 334 -5.13 -9.91 -18.00
N LEU A 335 -6.39 -9.59 -18.29
CA LEU A 335 -7.50 -9.56 -17.34
C LEU A 335 -8.34 -10.84 -17.40
#